data_930adbf9f7acfe7eb2dd206a43cf0abf
#
_entry.id   930adbf9f7acfe7eb2dd206a43cf0abf
#
_cell.length_a   1.000
_cell.length_b   1.000
_cell.length_c   1.000
_cell.angle_alpha   90.00
_cell.angle_beta   90.00
_cell.angle_gamma   90.00
#
_symmetry.space_group_name_H-M   'P 1'
#
loop_
_entity.id
_entity.type
_entity.pdbx_description
1 polymer ?
#
loop_
_entity_poly.entity_id
_entity_poly.type
_entity_poly.pdbx_seq_one_letter_code
_entity_poly.pdbx_strand_id
1 'polypeptide(L)'
;MKRYILSLVLLILFGIHQTMSAQDVAVKTNGLYWLATTPNIGAEFALSNKWTAELTGAYNPWTFKNDKKLRFWLVQPEAKYWFCEKFEGHFIGIHAHGAQFYSTLAHKRRDGYLAGGGISYGYDWIVSPHFNIEAELGLGYAHIWYKESECVPCIKGQVNKTTNYFGPTKAAISLSYLF
;
A
#
# COMPACT_ATOMS: atom_id res chain seq x y z
N MET A 1 -23.65 15.99 -7.35
CA MET A 1 -22.24 15.67 -7.05
C MET A 1 -21.81 14.28 -7.51
N LYS A 2 -22.48 13.18 -7.14
CA LYS A 2 -22.07 11.80 -7.55
C LYS A 2 -21.98 11.59 -9.07
N ARG A 3 -22.83 12.20 -9.88
CA ARG A 3 -22.81 12.08 -11.37
C ARG A 3 -21.57 12.72 -12.00
N TYR A 4 -21.10 13.86 -11.46
CA TYR A 4 -19.91 14.55 -11.99
C TYR A 4 -18.60 13.82 -11.62
N ILE A 5 -18.57 13.15 -10.46
CA ILE A 5 -17.43 12.33 -10.05
C ILE A 5 -17.28 11.11 -10.98
N LEU A 6 -18.39 10.45 -11.32
CA LEU A 6 -18.39 9.32 -12.24
C LEU A 6 -17.95 9.75 -13.66
N SER A 7 -18.40 10.90 -14.13
CA SER A 7 -18.00 11.46 -15.44
C SER A 7 -16.54 11.86 -15.46
N LEU A 8 -16.02 12.41 -14.36
CA LEU A 8 -14.60 12.78 -14.24
C LEU A 8 -13.70 11.54 -14.22
N VAL A 9 -14.11 10.48 -13.50
CA VAL A 9 -13.40 9.19 -13.48
C VAL A 9 -13.41 8.53 -14.87
N LEU A 10 -14.53 8.56 -15.59
CA LEU A 10 -14.62 8.08 -16.96
C LEU A 10 -13.74 8.89 -17.92
N LEU A 11 -13.70 10.21 -17.79
CA LEU A 11 -12.85 11.09 -18.60
C LEU A 11 -11.36 10.82 -18.35
N ILE A 12 -10.97 10.56 -17.11
CA ILE A 12 -9.60 10.19 -16.76
C ILE A 12 -9.25 8.81 -17.35
N LEU A 13 -10.18 7.83 -17.30
CA LEU A 13 -10.00 6.51 -17.88
C LEU A 13 -9.94 6.52 -19.42
N PHE A 14 -10.68 7.40 -20.09
CA PHE A 14 -10.65 7.54 -21.56
C PHE A 14 -9.52 8.42 -22.07
N GLY A 15 -8.94 9.30 -21.23
CA GLY A 15 -7.84 10.21 -21.61
C GLY A 15 -6.47 9.53 -21.72
N ILE A 16 -6.33 8.28 -21.30
CA ILE A 16 -5.07 7.52 -21.33
C ILE A 16 -5.00 6.64 -22.60
N HIS A 17 -5.36 7.18 -23.76
CA HIS A 17 -5.00 6.60 -25.05
C HIS A 17 -3.65 7.16 -25.52
N GLN A 18 -2.59 6.88 -24.76
CA GLN A 18 -1.23 6.93 -25.27
C GLN A 18 -0.97 5.58 -25.97
N THR A 19 -0.25 5.61 -27.08
CA THR A 19 0.29 4.40 -27.71
C THR A 19 1.20 3.73 -26.68
N MET A 20 0.64 2.73 -25.98
CA MET A 20 1.41 1.97 -24.99
C MET A 20 2.52 1.24 -25.76
N SER A 21 3.75 1.64 -25.51
CA SER A 21 4.93 0.84 -25.84
C SER A 21 4.87 -0.44 -24.99
N ALA A 22 5.39 -1.52 -25.51
CA ALA A 22 5.47 -2.77 -24.73
C ALA A 22 6.13 -2.48 -23.36
N GLN A 23 5.52 -3.00 -22.27
CA GLN A 23 5.99 -2.89 -20.88
C GLN A 23 5.78 -1.52 -20.20
N ASP A 24 4.59 -0.96 -20.35
CA ASP A 24 4.20 0.26 -19.62
C ASP A 24 3.37 0.00 -18.35
N VAL A 25 2.98 -1.25 -18.11
CA VAL A 25 2.17 -1.67 -16.96
C VAL A 25 2.80 -2.87 -16.28
N ALA A 26 2.89 -2.83 -14.96
CA ALA A 26 3.29 -3.97 -14.15
C ALA A 26 2.21 -4.28 -13.11
N VAL A 27 1.92 -5.56 -12.91
CA VAL A 27 1.13 -6.06 -11.78
C VAL A 27 2.09 -6.69 -10.78
N LYS A 28 1.93 -6.32 -9.50
CA LYS A 28 2.86 -6.68 -8.44
C LYS A 28 2.18 -7.37 -7.27
N THR A 29 2.94 -8.21 -6.58
CA THR A 29 2.54 -8.75 -5.29
C THR A 29 3.74 -8.79 -4.34
N ASN A 30 3.53 -8.36 -3.09
CA ASN A 30 4.58 -8.30 -2.08
C ASN A 30 4.61 -9.62 -1.26
N GLY A 31 5.72 -10.34 -1.36
CA GLY A 31 5.94 -11.60 -0.65
C GLY A 31 6.00 -11.46 0.87
N LEU A 32 6.46 -10.31 1.42
CA LEU A 32 6.48 -10.10 2.86
C LEU A 32 5.06 -10.04 3.44
N TYR A 33 4.10 -9.49 2.70
CA TYR A 33 2.69 -9.52 3.11
C TYR A 33 2.11 -10.94 3.07
N TRP A 34 2.51 -11.76 2.10
CA TRP A 34 2.11 -13.17 2.06
C TRP A 34 2.67 -13.97 3.24
N LEU A 35 3.92 -13.71 3.66
CA LEU A 35 4.48 -14.31 4.87
C LEU A 35 3.68 -13.92 6.12
N ALA A 36 3.11 -12.71 6.13
CA ALA A 36 2.20 -12.25 7.17
C ALA A 36 0.73 -12.64 6.91
N THR A 37 0.48 -13.59 5.99
CA THR A 37 -0.85 -14.07 5.59
C THR A 37 -1.80 -12.96 5.13
N THR A 38 -1.26 -11.90 4.53
CA THR A 38 -2.00 -10.72 4.06
C THR A 38 -2.02 -10.69 2.54
N PRO A 39 -3.12 -11.11 1.88
CA PRO A 39 -3.31 -10.94 0.45
C PRO A 39 -3.11 -9.49 0.02
N ASN A 40 -2.37 -9.29 -1.06
CA ASN A 40 -2.05 -7.96 -1.58
C ASN A 40 -1.87 -8.00 -3.09
N ILE A 41 -2.16 -6.89 -3.71
CA ILE A 41 -1.95 -6.67 -5.14
C ILE A 41 -1.61 -5.21 -5.38
N GLY A 42 -0.71 -4.96 -6.31
CA GLY A 42 -0.33 -3.63 -6.79
C GLY A 42 -0.39 -3.57 -8.30
N ALA A 43 -0.61 -2.39 -8.81
CA ALA A 43 -0.46 -2.05 -10.22
C ALA A 43 0.44 -0.83 -10.33
N GLU A 44 1.41 -0.89 -11.23
CA GLU A 44 2.34 0.20 -11.52
C GLU A 44 2.26 0.57 -12.99
N PHE A 45 2.20 1.85 -13.27
CA PHE A 45 2.04 2.41 -14.61
C PHE A 45 3.21 3.33 -14.91
N ALA A 46 3.84 3.14 -16.06
CA ALA A 46 4.84 4.07 -16.56
C ALA A 46 4.18 5.39 -16.98
N LEU A 47 4.65 6.48 -16.42
CA LEU A 47 4.27 7.84 -16.80
C LEU A 47 5.27 8.44 -17.81
N SER A 48 6.51 7.99 -17.75
CA SER A 48 7.59 8.32 -18.66
C SER A 48 8.71 7.29 -18.55
N ASN A 49 9.81 7.47 -19.30
CA ASN A 49 10.97 6.57 -19.23
C ASN A 49 11.64 6.51 -17.86
N LYS A 50 11.36 7.48 -16.96
CA LYS A 50 11.97 7.55 -15.63
C LYS A 50 10.97 7.70 -14.49
N TRP A 51 9.68 7.81 -14.77
CA TRP A 51 8.66 7.98 -13.76
C TRP A 51 7.58 6.92 -13.87
N THR A 52 7.26 6.33 -12.74
CA THR A 52 6.13 5.41 -12.63
C THR A 52 5.22 5.82 -11.48
N ALA A 53 3.97 5.42 -11.56
CA ALA A 53 3.00 5.54 -10.48
C ALA A 53 2.48 4.16 -10.10
N GLU A 54 2.58 3.82 -8.83
CA GLU A 54 2.12 2.55 -8.25
C GLU A 54 0.93 2.77 -7.33
N LEU A 55 -0.01 1.85 -7.35
CA LEU A 55 -1.08 1.75 -6.38
C LEU A 55 -1.13 0.33 -5.84
N THR A 56 -0.84 0.17 -4.56
CA THR A 56 -0.88 -1.13 -3.87
C THR A 56 -2.01 -1.17 -2.86
N GLY A 57 -2.72 -2.29 -2.84
CA GLY A 57 -3.75 -2.62 -1.86
C GLY A 57 -3.43 -3.92 -1.12
N ALA A 58 -3.69 -3.94 0.18
CA ALA A 58 -3.56 -5.12 1.02
C ALA A 58 -4.77 -5.26 1.94
N TYR A 59 -5.17 -6.50 2.19
CA TYR A 59 -6.31 -6.81 3.02
C TYR A 59 -6.04 -8.01 3.93
N ASN A 60 -6.20 -7.83 5.23
CA ASN A 60 -6.07 -8.91 6.21
C ASN A 60 -7.43 -9.18 6.88
N PRO A 61 -8.13 -10.27 6.52
CA PRO A 61 -9.45 -10.59 7.07
C PRO A 61 -9.41 -11.47 8.32
N TRP A 62 -8.25 -11.91 8.78
CA TRP A 62 -8.14 -13.06 9.67
C TRP A 62 -8.57 -12.79 11.11
N THR A 63 -9.16 -13.84 11.69
CA THR A 63 -9.45 -13.96 13.11
C THR A 63 -8.66 -15.15 13.63
N PHE A 64 -7.78 -14.93 14.61
CA PHE A 64 -6.97 -15.96 15.22
C PHE A 64 -7.71 -16.61 16.41
N LYS A 65 -7.20 -17.76 16.90
CA LYS A 65 -7.73 -18.44 18.10
C LYS A 65 -7.72 -17.49 19.32
N ASN A 66 -8.64 -17.71 20.27
CA ASN A 66 -8.82 -16.92 21.50
C ASN A 66 -9.28 -15.47 21.25
N ASP A 67 -10.21 -15.26 20.32
CA ASP A 67 -10.80 -13.95 19.99
C ASP A 67 -9.78 -12.85 19.62
N LYS A 68 -8.54 -13.23 19.32
CA LYS A 68 -7.53 -12.31 18.79
C LYS A 68 -7.87 -12.02 17.34
N LYS A 69 -8.25 -10.78 17.06
CA LYS A 69 -8.57 -10.30 15.70
C LYS A 69 -7.54 -9.26 15.29
N LEU A 70 -7.00 -9.43 14.11
CA LEU A 70 -6.21 -8.40 13.45
C LEU A 70 -6.73 -8.29 12.03
N ARG A 71 -7.61 -7.33 11.82
CA ARG A 71 -8.19 -7.05 10.50
C ARG A 71 -7.76 -5.67 10.08
N PHE A 72 -7.30 -5.56 8.86
CA PHE A 72 -7.00 -4.25 8.28
C PHE A 72 -7.11 -4.29 6.76
N TRP A 73 -7.33 -3.14 6.20
CA TRP A 73 -7.04 -2.87 4.80
C TRP A 73 -6.07 -1.70 4.72
N LEU A 74 -5.23 -1.75 3.71
CA LEU A 74 -4.22 -0.73 3.43
C LEU A 74 -4.29 -0.37 1.95
N VAL A 75 -4.21 0.92 1.64
CA VAL A 75 -3.98 1.42 0.29
C VAL A 75 -2.77 2.33 0.33
N GLN A 76 -1.87 2.15 -0.63
CA GLN A 76 -0.58 2.84 -0.69
C GLN A 76 -0.27 3.26 -2.13
N PRO A 77 -0.63 4.50 -2.51
CA PRO A 77 -0.15 5.12 -3.74
C PRO A 77 1.30 5.56 -3.58
N GLU A 78 2.07 5.45 -4.66
CA GLU A 78 3.47 5.85 -4.74
C GLU A 78 3.82 6.39 -6.12
N ALA A 79 4.71 7.37 -6.15
CA ALA A 79 5.38 7.84 -7.35
C ALA A 79 6.87 7.51 -7.24
N LYS A 80 7.43 6.83 -8.24
CA LYS A 80 8.83 6.37 -8.29
C LYS A 80 9.59 7.10 -9.38
N TYR A 81 10.82 7.47 -9.05
CA TYR A 81 11.80 7.99 -10.00
C TYR A 81 12.95 7.00 -10.16
N TRP A 82 13.16 6.55 -11.38
CA TRP A 82 14.16 5.57 -11.78
C TRP A 82 15.45 6.26 -12.22
N PHE A 83 16.60 5.79 -11.72
CA PHE A 83 17.89 6.38 -12.11
C PHE A 83 18.32 5.95 -13.50
N CYS A 84 17.98 4.73 -13.91
CA CYS A 84 18.20 4.20 -15.27
C CYS A 84 16.93 4.35 -16.11
N GLU A 85 16.28 3.27 -16.44
CA GLU A 85 14.99 3.23 -17.13
C GLU A 85 13.90 2.68 -16.19
N LYS A 86 12.64 2.91 -16.54
CA LYS A 86 11.49 2.38 -15.79
C LYS A 86 11.60 0.86 -15.64
N PHE A 87 11.26 0.36 -14.46
CA PHE A 87 11.30 -1.05 -14.10
C PHE A 87 12.70 -1.69 -14.13
N GLU A 88 13.76 -0.88 -14.03
CA GLU A 88 15.13 -1.39 -14.02
C GLU A 88 16.03 -0.62 -13.05
N GLY A 89 16.71 -1.37 -12.19
CA GLY A 89 17.75 -0.85 -11.32
C GLY A 89 17.24 -0.07 -10.13
N HIS A 90 17.98 0.94 -9.75
CA HIS A 90 17.69 1.75 -8.55
C HIS A 90 16.58 2.77 -8.78
N PHE A 91 15.74 2.95 -7.78
CA PHE A 91 14.74 4.01 -7.76
C PHE A 91 14.58 4.63 -6.37
N ILE A 92 14.04 5.83 -6.36
CA ILE A 92 13.52 6.50 -5.17
C ILE A 92 12.02 6.73 -5.36
N GLY A 93 11.27 6.62 -4.27
CA GLY A 93 9.83 6.81 -4.29
C GLY A 93 9.35 7.81 -3.25
N ILE A 94 8.20 8.39 -3.51
CA ILE A 94 7.41 9.12 -2.52
C ILE A 94 6.07 8.43 -2.44
N HIS A 95 5.72 7.95 -1.24
CA HIS A 95 4.47 7.24 -1.03
C HIS A 95 3.60 7.92 0.02
N ALA A 96 2.29 7.79 -0.17
CA ALA A 96 1.31 8.00 0.88
C ALA A 96 0.71 6.66 1.26
N HIS A 97 0.14 6.56 2.45
CA HIS A 97 -0.56 5.35 2.87
C HIS A 97 -1.76 5.70 3.75
N GLY A 98 -2.80 4.91 3.58
CA GLY A 98 -3.99 4.97 4.41
C GLY A 98 -4.45 3.56 4.75
N ALA A 99 -4.77 3.34 6.02
CA ALA A 99 -5.27 2.05 6.49
C ALA A 99 -6.33 2.23 7.56
N GLN A 100 -7.25 1.28 7.61
CA GLN A 100 -8.15 1.08 8.73
C GLN A 100 -7.84 -0.27 9.35
N PHE A 101 -7.77 -0.29 10.67
CA PHE A 101 -7.45 -1.50 11.41
C PHE A 101 -8.43 -1.73 12.54
N TYR A 102 -8.67 -3.01 12.80
CA TYR A 102 -9.38 -3.51 13.95
C TYR A 102 -8.53 -4.57 14.64
N SER A 103 -8.14 -4.32 15.87
CA SER A 103 -7.28 -5.22 16.63
C SER A 103 -7.89 -5.53 17.99
N THR A 104 -7.86 -6.83 18.37
CA THR A 104 -8.20 -7.29 19.71
C THR A 104 -7.01 -8.06 20.25
N LEU A 105 -6.02 -7.34 20.76
CA LEU A 105 -4.80 -7.91 21.33
C LEU A 105 -4.67 -7.51 22.80
N ALA A 106 -4.15 -8.39 23.64
CA ALA A 106 -3.88 -8.14 25.05
C ALA A 106 -5.10 -7.60 25.85
N HIS A 107 -6.29 -8.18 25.65
CA HIS A 107 -7.55 -7.78 26.30
C HIS A 107 -8.00 -6.34 26.02
N LYS A 108 -7.39 -5.68 25.04
CA LYS A 108 -7.77 -4.34 24.58
C LYS A 108 -8.28 -4.41 23.14
N ARG A 109 -9.42 -3.77 22.94
CA ARG A 109 -9.97 -3.55 21.61
C ARG A 109 -9.50 -2.20 21.11
N ARG A 110 -8.89 -2.19 19.93
CA ARG A 110 -8.51 -0.97 19.20
C ARG A 110 -9.15 -0.99 17.83
N ASP A 111 -9.83 0.09 17.52
CA ASP A 111 -10.48 0.32 16.24
C ASP A 111 -10.07 1.71 15.77
N GLY A 112 -9.47 1.81 14.60
CA GLY A 112 -8.95 3.08 14.14
C GLY A 112 -8.52 3.08 12.68
N TYR A 113 -8.03 4.23 12.29
CA TYR A 113 -7.45 4.45 10.98
C TYR A 113 -6.13 5.20 11.12
N LEU A 114 -5.30 5.07 10.12
CA LEU A 114 -4.05 5.79 10.02
C LEU A 114 -3.92 6.39 8.61
N ALA A 115 -3.22 7.50 8.54
CA ALA A 115 -2.81 8.11 7.30
C ALA A 115 -1.41 8.70 7.46
N GLY A 116 -0.64 8.63 6.40
CA GLY A 116 0.72 9.11 6.43
C GLY A 116 1.38 9.09 5.08
N GLY A 117 2.69 9.31 5.08
CA GLY A 117 3.49 9.27 3.88
C GLY A 117 4.98 9.18 4.22
N GLY A 118 5.77 8.93 3.22
CA GLY A 118 7.20 8.76 3.38
C GLY A 118 7.94 8.74 2.06
N ILE A 119 9.22 8.49 2.18
CA ILE A 119 10.11 8.26 1.05
C ILE A 119 10.57 6.82 1.05
N SER A 120 10.81 6.26 -0.10
CA SER A 120 11.30 4.90 -0.28
C SER A 120 12.53 4.89 -1.18
N TYR A 121 13.27 3.82 -1.05
CA TYR A 121 14.37 3.48 -1.93
C TYR A 121 14.34 1.99 -2.22
N GLY A 122 14.55 1.63 -3.46
CA GLY A 122 14.52 0.25 -3.87
C GLY A 122 15.41 -0.06 -5.07
N TYR A 123 15.41 -1.34 -5.39
CA TYR A 123 16.10 -1.90 -6.53
C TYR A 123 15.23 -2.96 -7.21
N ASP A 124 15.16 -2.91 -8.51
CA ASP A 124 14.43 -3.87 -9.34
C ASP A 124 15.42 -4.69 -10.17
N TRP A 125 15.32 -6.03 -10.06
CA TRP A 125 16.10 -7.01 -10.84
C TRP A 125 15.24 -7.57 -11.95
N ILE A 126 15.67 -7.42 -13.18
CA ILE A 126 15.07 -8.09 -14.34
C ILE A 126 15.45 -9.58 -14.27
N VAL A 127 14.46 -10.43 -14.04
CA VAL A 127 14.64 -11.89 -14.00
C VAL A 127 14.36 -12.51 -15.36
N SER A 128 13.35 -11.97 -16.05
CA SER A 128 13.00 -12.40 -17.41
C SER A 128 12.31 -11.24 -18.14
N PRO A 129 12.02 -11.37 -19.46
CA PRO A 129 11.38 -10.28 -20.22
C PRO A 129 10.05 -9.79 -19.62
N HIS A 130 9.35 -10.59 -18.82
CA HIS A 130 8.08 -10.24 -18.23
C HIS A 130 8.08 -10.28 -16.70
N PHE A 131 9.15 -10.73 -16.05
CA PHE A 131 9.20 -10.89 -14.61
C PHE A 131 10.35 -10.15 -13.98
N ASN A 132 10.05 -9.33 -13.00
CA ASN A 132 11.02 -8.64 -12.16
C ASN A 132 10.83 -9.02 -10.69
N ILE A 133 11.92 -8.90 -9.93
CA ILE A 133 11.90 -8.93 -8.46
C ILE A 133 12.35 -7.57 -7.97
N GLU A 134 11.52 -6.95 -7.15
CA GLU A 134 11.80 -5.64 -6.56
C GLU A 134 11.98 -5.76 -5.06
N ALA A 135 13.05 -5.16 -4.52
CA ALA A 135 13.21 -4.96 -3.08
C ALA A 135 13.14 -3.47 -2.75
N GLU A 136 12.34 -3.12 -1.74
CA GLU A 136 12.07 -1.74 -1.39
C GLU A 136 11.95 -1.56 0.12
N LEU A 137 12.52 -0.45 0.63
CA LEU A 137 12.39 0.01 1.99
C LEU A 137 11.97 1.49 2.00
N GLY A 138 11.00 1.82 2.83
CA GLY A 138 10.52 3.19 3.00
C GLY A 138 10.48 3.62 4.45
N LEU A 139 10.84 4.87 4.67
CA LEU A 139 10.74 5.56 5.95
C LEU A 139 9.74 6.69 5.83
N GLY A 140 8.97 6.92 6.88
CA GLY A 140 7.96 7.95 6.82
C GLY A 140 7.31 8.25 8.16
N TYR A 141 6.26 9.02 8.06
CA TYR A 141 5.43 9.46 9.17
C TYR A 141 4.01 8.96 8.98
N ALA A 142 3.37 8.53 10.06
CA ALA A 142 1.95 8.20 10.09
C ALA A 142 1.29 8.79 11.33
N HIS A 143 0.12 9.37 11.13
CA HIS A 143 -0.78 9.78 12.18
C HIS A 143 -1.89 8.75 12.35
N ILE A 144 -2.07 8.28 13.59
CA ILE A 144 -2.96 7.17 13.93
C ILE A 144 -4.06 7.69 14.84
N TRP A 145 -5.30 7.54 14.42
CA TRP A 145 -6.51 7.83 15.22
C TRP A 145 -7.14 6.51 15.62
N TYR A 146 -7.34 6.26 16.91
CA TYR A 146 -7.98 5.04 17.34
C TYR A 146 -8.81 5.21 18.60
N LYS A 147 -9.78 4.31 18.73
CA LYS A 147 -10.59 4.14 19.92
C LYS A 147 -10.09 2.93 20.69
N GLU A 148 -9.83 3.10 21.97
CA GLU A 148 -9.40 2.01 22.86
C GLU A 148 -10.49 1.74 23.88
N SER A 149 -10.83 0.46 24.11
CA SER A 149 -11.67 0.01 25.21
C SER A 149 -11.01 -1.17 25.93
N GLU A 150 -11.13 -1.19 27.27
CA GLU A 150 -10.48 -2.20 28.10
C GLU A 150 -11.27 -3.51 28.21
N CYS A 151 -12.53 -3.52 27.78
CA CYS A 151 -13.40 -4.70 27.84
C CYS A 151 -13.83 -5.21 26.46
N VAL A 152 -13.85 -6.52 26.30
CA VAL A 152 -14.52 -7.23 25.22
C VAL A 152 -15.65 -8.04 25.86
N PRO A 153 -16.93 -7.72 25.68
CA PRO A 153 -17.61 -6.89 24.68
C PRO A 153 -18.11 -5.51 25.17
N CYS A 154 -17.55 -4.91 26.20
CA CYS A 154 -18.08 -3.70 26.81
C CYS A 154 -17.94 -2.45 25.92
N ILE A 155 -19.05 -1.78 25.65
CA ILE A 155 -19.10 -0.51 24.88
C ILE A 155 -18.84 0.69 25.80
N LYS A 156 -18.89 0.53 27.13
CA LYS A 156 -18.68 1.59 28.10
C LYS A 156 -17.19 1.86 28.31
N GLY A 157 -16.76 3.09 28.11
CA GLY A 157 -15.38 3.55 28.34
C GLY A 157 -14.50 3.64 27.10
N GLN A 158 -15.06 3.91 25.90
CA GLN A 158 -14.24 4.22 24.72
C GLN A 158 -13.50 5.54 24.92
N VAL A 159 -12.18 5.49 24.86
CA VAL A 159 -11.33 6.69 24.87
C VAL A 159 -10.76 6.90 23.48
N ASN A 160 -10.99 8.10 22.92
CA ASN A 160 -10.37 8.52 21.67
C ASN A 160 -8.90 8.86 21.95
N LYS A 161 -7.99 8.21 21.21
CA LYS A 161 -6.56 8.44 21.29
C LYS A 161 -5.97 8.73 19.93
N THR A 162 -4.92 9.52 19.90
CA THR A 162 -4.11 9.75 18.71
C THR A 162 -2.65 9.46 19.04
N THR A 163 -1.91 8.99 18.05
CA THR A 163 -0.48 8.71 18.20
C THR A 163 0.23 9.05 16.89
N ASN A 164 1.40 9.64 17.01
CA ASN A 164 2.29 9.88 15.89
C ASN A 164 3.33 8.76 15.83
N TYR A 165 3.59 8.28 14.64
CA TYR A 165 4.60 7.26 14.37
C TYR A 165 5.59 7.80 13.34
N PHE A 166 6.88 7.63 13.62
CA PHE A 166 7.95 7.89 12.68
C PHE A 166 8.85 6.65 12.62
N GLY A 167 9.05 6.11 11.43
CA GLY A 167 9.83 4.89 11.23
C GLY A 167 9.58 4.23 9.87
N PRO A 168 9.89 2.93 9.75
CA PRO A 168 9.60 2.18 8.52
C PRO A 168 8.11 2.17 8.20
N THR A 169 7.73 2.67 7.02
CA THR A 169 6.34 2.74 6.55
C THR A 169 6.09 1.87 5.33
N LYS A 170 7.14 1.39 4.70
CA LYS A 170 7.07 0.44 3.57
C LYS A 170 8.23 -0.54 3.66
N ALA A 171 7.94 -1.82 3.47
CA ALA A 171 8.93 -2.87 3.25
C ALA A 171 8.33 -3.86 2.25
N ALA A 172 9.03 -4.10 1.15
CA ALA A 172 8.56 -4.98 0.11
C ALA A 172 9.69 -5.82 -0.48
N ILE A 173 9.37 -7.07 -0.74
CA ILE A 173 10.05 -7.93 -1.70
C ILE A 173 8.94 -8.39 -2.65
N SER A 174 8.86 -7.75 -3.80
CA SER A 174 7.73 -7.90 -4.71
C SER A 174 8.13 -8.69 -5.95
N LEU A 175 7.23 -9.54 -6.41
CA LEU A 175 7.26 -10.11 -7.74
C LEU A 175 6.37 -9.24 -8.64
N SER A 176 6.92 -8.82 -9.78
CA SER A 176 6.24 -7.99 -10.77
C SER A 176 6.11 -8.74 -12.08
N TYR A 177 4.94 -8.63 -12.71
CA TYR A 177 4.71 -9.09 -14.07
C TYR A 177 4.46 -7.87 -14.97
N LEU A 178 5.27 -7.73 -16.01
CA LEU A 178 5.24 -6.63 -16.98
C LEU A 178 4.45 -7.04 -18.22
N PHE A 179 3.55 -6.17 -18.65
CA PHE A 179 2.71 -6.33 -19.84
C PHE A 179 3.20 -5.47 -20.98
#